data_7a0e6cf8fcc73dc87ede4fa7d21fc466
#
_entry.id   7a0e6cf8fcc73dc87ede4fa7d21fc466
#
_cell.length_a   1.000
_cell.length_b   1.000
_cell.length_c   1.000
_cell.angle_alpha   90.00
_cell.angle_beta   90.00
_cell.angle_gamma   90.00
#
_symmetry.space_group_name_H-M   'P 1'
#
loop_
_entity.id
_entity.type
_entity.pdbx_description
1 polymer ?
#
loop_
_entity_poly.entity_id
_entity_poly.type
_entity_poly.pdbx_seq_one_letter_code
_entity_poly.pdbx_strand_id
1 'polypeptide(L)'
;MDLARSIILFVLAALAEIGGAWLIWQGVREHRGVLWIAAGIIALGAYGFVATLQPDANFGRILAAYGGIFVAGSLAWGMVVDGFRPDRWDTIGAAICLLGVAVIMYVPRG
;
A
#
# COMPACT_ATOMS: atom_id res chain seq x y z
N MET A 1 -4.27 -20.97 -5.41
CA MET A 1 -2.95 -20.42 -5.81
C MET A 1 -3.04 -18.93 -6.04
N ASP A 2 -4.03 -18.50 -6.76
CA ASP A 2 -4.17 -17.09 -7.12
C ASP A 2 -4.41 -16.18 -5.92
N LEU A 3 -5.09 -16.67 -4.89
CA LEU A 3 -5.29 -15.89 -3.68
C LEU A 3 -3.97 -15.58 -2.97
N ALA A 4 -3.12 -16.60 -2.80
CA ALA A 4 -1.82 -16.40 -2.16
C ALA A 4 -0.93 -15.47 -2.99
N ARG A 5 -0.91 -15.65 -4.30
CA ARG A 5 -0.15 -14.79 -5.21
C ARG A 5 -0.66 -13.35 -5.14
N SER A 6 -1.98 -13.19 -5.15
CA SER A 6 -2.60 -11.86 -5.08
C SER A 6 -2.22 -11.14 -3.78
N ILE A 7 -2.29 -11.84 -2.65
CA ILE A 7 -1.94 -11.25 -1.36
C ILE A 7 -0.47 -10.85 -1.31
N ILE A 8 0.42 -11.72 -1.80
CA ILE A 8 1.85 -11.43 -1.83
C ILE A 8 2.12 -10.18 -2.68
N LEU A 9 1.47 -10.08 -3.83
CA LEU A 9 1.64 -8.93 -4.71
C LEU A 9 1.12 -7.65 -4.06
N PHE A 10 -0.02 -7.73 -3.34
CA PHE A 10 -0.51 -6.57 -2.59
C PHE A 10 0.47 -6.13 -1.51
N VAL A 11 1.06 -7.07 -0.78
CA VAL A 11 2.05 -6.73 0.25
C VAL A 11 3.28 -6.08 -0.37
N LEU A 12 3.81 -6.65 -1.44
CA LEU A 12 4.98 -6.10 -2.12
C LEU A 12 4.70 -4.70 -2.67
N ALA A 13 3.54 -4.53 -3.30
CA ALA A 13 3.16 -3.23 -3.84
C ALA A 13 2.96 -2.21 -2.74
N ALA A 14 2.34 -2.60 -1.62
CA ALA A 14 2.14 -1.69 -0.49
C ALA A 14 3.47 -1.26 0.11
N LEU A 15 4.42 -2.17 0.25
CA LEU A 15 5.75 -1.83 0.74
C LEU A 15 6.44 -0.83 -0.19
N ALA A 16 6.35 -1.05 -1.50
CA ALA A 16 6.96 -0.15 -2.47
C ALA A 16 6.28 1.22 -2.47
N GLU A 17 4.96 1.24 -2.41
CA GLU A 17 4.19 2.47 -2.43
C GLU A 17 4.41 3.29 -1.15
N ILE A 18 4.23 2.66 -0.01
CA ILE A 18 4.36 3.33 1.28
C ILE A 18 5.81 3.68 1.55
N GLY A 19 6.72 2.74 1.30
CA GLY A 19 8.14 2.96 1.48
C GLY A 19 8.67 4.05 0.55
N GLY A 20 8.18 4.08 -0.70
CA GLY A 20 8.56 5.11 -1.65
C GLY A 20 8.10 6.50 -1.21
N ALA A 21 6.85 6.61 -0.77
CA ALA A 21 6.34 7.88 -0.25
C ALA A 21 7.10 8.32 1.00
N TRP A 22 7.42 7.38 1.87
CA TRP A 22 8.18 7.67 3.08
C TRP A 22 9.60 8.17 2.75
N LEU A 23 10.25 7.56 1.76
CA LEU A 23 11.58 8.00 1.33
C LEU A 23 11.55 9.43 0.80
N ILE A 24 10.53 9.78 0.02
CA ILE A 24 10.39 11.14 -0.47
C ILE A 24 10.13 12.10 0.70
N TRP A 25 9.30 11.70 1.66
CA TRP A 25 9.05 12.47 2.86
C TRP A 25 10.36 12.75 3.61
N GLN A 26 11.19 11.71 3.78
CA GLN A 26 12.49 11.86 4.45
C GLN A 26 13.38 12.84 3.69
N GLY A 27 13.40 12.74 2.36
CA GLY A 27 14.22 13.62 1.54
C GLY A 27 13.76 15.07 1.57
N VAL A 28 12.46 15.31 1.56
CA VAL A 28 11.89 16.67 1.47
C VAL A 28 11.61 17.25 2.85
N ARG A 29 10.75 16.58 3.65
CA ARG A 29 10.28 17.12 4.93
C ARG A 29 11.34 17.06 6.01
N GLU A 30 12.14 15.99 6.01
CA GLU A 30 13.20 15.80 7.00
C GLU A 30 14.56 16.24 6.48
N HIS A 31 14.63 16.84 5.30
CA HIS A 31 15.82 17.44 4.73
C HIS A 31 16.99 16.47 4.55
N ARG A 32 16.72 15.21 4.23
CA ARG A 32 17.77 14.20 4.06
C ARG A 32 18.42 14.21 2.67
N GLY A 33 17.79 14.90 1.72
CA GLY A 33 18.45 15.18 0.44
C GLY A 33 17.97 14.35 -0.74
N VAL A 34 18.62 14.59 -1.87
CA VAL A 34 18.20 14.12 -3.20
C VAL A 34 18.22 12.60 -3.33
N LEU A 35 19.18 11.91 -2.70
CA LEU A 35 19.26 10.46 -2.82
C LEU A 35 18.04 9.76 -2.24
N TRP A 36 17.50 10.30 -1.14
CA TRP A 36 16.28 9.76 -0.55
C TRP A 36 15.08 9.98 -1.46
N ILE A 37 15.02 11.16 -2.09
CA ILE A 37 13.95 11.48 -3.04
C ILE A 37 14.03 10.55 -4.26
N ALA A 38 15.21 10.36 -4.82
CA ALA A 38 15.41 9.50 -5.97
C ALA A 38 15.03 8.04 -5.66
N ALA A 39 15.45 7.54 -4.50
CA ALA A 39 15.10 6.19 -4.08
C ALA A 39 13.59 6.03 -3.95
N GLY A 40 12.90 7.05 -3.40
CA GLY A 40 11.45 7.03 -3.27
C GLY A 40 10.75 7.02 -4.63
N ILE A 41 11.22 7.79 -5.58
CA ILE A 41 10.66 7.82 -6.93
C ILE A 41 10.81 6.44 -7.58
N ILE A 42 11.96 5.80 -7.44
CA ILE A 42 12.19 4.46 -7.99
C ILE A 42 11.24 3.45 -7.36
N ALA A 43 11.08 3.51 -6.03
CA ALA A 43 10.17 2.59 -5.33
C ALA A 43 8.71 2.78 -5.78
N LEU A 44 8.27 4.02 -5.96
CA LEU A 44 6.92 4.30 -6.44
C LEU A 44 6.72 3.80 -7.87
N GLY A 45 7.74 3.93 -8.71
CA GLY A 45 7.69 3.35 -10.05
C GLY A 45 7.59 1.84 -10.02
N ALA A 46 8.36 1.20 -9.15
CA ALA A 46 8.29 -0.25 -8.96
C ALA A 46 6.89 -0.71 -8.53
N TYR A 47 6.24 0.05 -7.64
CA TYR A 47 4.87 -0.23 -7.25
C TYR A 47 3.93 -0.32 -8.46
N GLY A 48 4.05 0.63 -9.38
CA GLY A 48 3.21 0.62 -10.59
C GLY A 48 3.40 -0.66 -11.41
N PHE A 49 4.62 -1.13 -11.54
CA PHE A 49 4.88 -2.37 -12.29
C PHE A 49 4.38 -3.59 -11.54
N VAL A 50 4.57 -3.66 -10.22
CA VAL A 50 4.08 -4.79 -9.42
C VAL A 50 2.56 -4.91 -9.54
N ALA A 51 1.85 -3.79 -9.55
CA ALA A 51 0.40 -3.79 -9.66
C ALA A 51 -0.08 -4.49 -10.94
N THR A 52 0.69 -4.43 -12.03
CA THR A 52 0.31 -5.07 -13.29
C THR A 52 0.35 -6.58 -13.23
N LEU A 53 0.97 -7.15 -12.20
CA LEU A 53 1.10 -8.60 -12.05
C LEU A 53 -0.09 -9.25 -11.35
N GLN A 54 -1.04 -8.46 -10.86
CA GLN A 54 -2.26 -9.00 -10.25
C GLN A 54 -3.06 -9.80 -11.28
N PRO A 55 -3.70 -10.90 -10.85
CA PRO A 55 -4.44 -11.76 -11.78
C PRO A 55 -5.69 -11.11 -12.38
N ASP A 56 -6.30 -10.14 -11.69
CA ASP A 56 -7.48 -9.45 -12.21
C ASP A 56 -7.06 -8.46 -13.29
N ALA A 57 -7.80 -8.44 -14.41
CA ALA A 57 -7.49 -7.57 -15.53
C ALA A 57 -8.10 -6.16 -15.43
N ASN A 58 -8.90 -5.92 -14.40
CA ASN A 58 -9.61 -4.64 -14.25
C ASN A 58 -8.77 -3.67 -13.40
N PHE A 59 -8.13 -2.74 -14.09
CA PHE A 59 -7.25 -1.75 -13.46
C PHE A 59 -7.94 -1.02 -12.31
N GLY A 60 -9.18 -0.55 -12.51
CA GLY A 60 -9.88 0.20 -11.47
C GLY A 60 -10.13 -0.62 -10.21
N ARG A 61 -10.46 -1.90 -10.38
CA ARG A 61 -10.67 -2.79 -9.24
C ARG A 61 -9.39 -3.01 -8.46
N ILE A 62 -8.29 -3.22 -9.16
CA ILE A 62 -6.97 -3.42 -8.55
C ILE A 62 -6.55 -2.17 -7.78
N LEU A 63 -6.68 -1.01 -8.37
CA LEU A 63 -6.30 0.24 -7.72
C LEU A 63 -7.19 0.57 -6.54
N ALA A 64 -8.49 0.27 -6.61
CA ALA A 64 -9.39 0.45 -5.48
C ALA A 64 -8.97 -0.43 -4.30
N ALA A 65 -8.58 -1.68 -4.58
CA ALA A 65 -8.09 -2.59 -3.53
C ALA A 65 -6.78 -2.08 -2.93
N TYR A 66 -5.85 -1.60 -3.74
CA TYR A 66 -4.61 -1.03 -3.24
C TYR A 66 -4.87 0.18 -2.34
N GLY A 67 -5.86 1.02 -2.69
CA GLY A 67 -6.21 2.16 -1.85
C GLY A 67 -6.59 1.75 -0.44
N GLY A 68 -7.40 0.72 -0.29
CA GLY A 68 -7.80 0.21 1.02
C GLY A 68 -6.64 -0.40 1.79
N ILE A 69 -5.81 -1.18 1.10
CA ILE A 69 -4.61 -1.76 1.71
C ILE A 69 -3.62 -0.66 2.10
N PHE A 70 -3.52 0.38 1.27
CA PHE A 70 -2.65 1.51 1.55
C PHE A 70 -2.99 2.17 2.89
N VAL A 71 -4.28 2.33 3.19
CA VAL A 71 -4.71 2.93 4.46
C VAL A 71 -4.20 2.11 5.64
N ALA A 72 -4.48 0.81 5.65
CA ALA A 72 -4.05 -0.07 6.74
C ALA A 72 -2.53 -0.19 6.80
N GLY A 73 -1.90 -0.32 5.64
CA GLY A 73 -0.44 -0.44 5.55
C GLY A 73 0.29 0.80 6.02
N SER A 74 -0.27 1.98 5.73
CA SER A 74 0.33 3.24 6.16
C SER A 74 0.32 3.37 7.68
N LEU A 75 -0.77 2.98 8.33
CA LEU A 75 -0.82 2.97 9.79
C LEU A 75 0.19 1.99 10.37
N ALA A 76 0.27 0.79 9.79
CA ALA A 76 1.25 -0.21 10.23
C ALA A 76 2.68 0.29 10.06
N TRP A 77 2.99 0.90 8.94
CA TRP A 77 4.32 1.47 8.69
C TRP A 77 4.66 2.53 9.74
N GLY A 78 3.72 3.44 10.00
CA GLY A 78 3.92 4.48 11.00
C GLY A 78 4.20 3.90 12.38
N MET A 79 3.49 2.84 12.75
CA MET A 79 3.71 2.16 14.03
C MET A 79 5.10 1.55 14.14
N VAL A 80 5.56 0.90 13.08
CA VAL A 80 6.82 0.16 13.09
C VAL A 80 8.02 1.09 12.90
N VAL A 81 7.90 2.06 11.98
CA VAL A 81 9.04 2.87 11.55
C VAL A 81 9.12 4.19 12.32
N ASP A 82 8.00 4.85 12.55
CA ASP A 82 7.97 6.20 13.10
C ASP A 82 7.44 6.28 14.53
N GLY A 83 7.09 5.15 15.13
CA GLY A 83 6.56 5.15 16.49
C GLY A 83 5.16 5.73 16.62
N PHE A 84 4.44 5.84 15.51
CA PHE A 84 3.07 6.34 15.50
C PHE A 84 2.15 5.42 16.31
N ARG A 85 1.23 6.01 17.06
CA ARG A 85 0.25 5.25 17.85
C ARG A 85 -1.14 5.55 17.33
N PRO A 86 -1.74 4.63 16.55
CA PRO A 86 -3.10 4.84 16.07
C PRO A 86 -4.10 4.80 17.22
N ASP A 87 -5.09 5.68 17.15
CA ASP A 87 -6.20 5.62 18.09
C ASP A 87 -7.27 4.64 17.58
N ARG A 88 -8.37 4.53 18.34
CA ARG A 88 -9.42 3.57 17.94
C ARG A 88 -10.08 3.94 16.61
N TRP A 89 -10.13 5.23 16.28
CA TRP A 89 -10.76 5.66 15.03
C TRP A 89 -9.89 5.30 13.82
N ASP A 90 -8.58 5.42 13.98
CA ASP A 90 -7.63 4.93 12.96
C ASP A 90 -7.82 3.44 12.72
N THR A 91 -7.94 2.68 13.80
CA THR A 91 -8.08 1.23 13.72
C THR A 91 -9.41 0.83 13.11
N ILE A 92 -10.51 1.47 13.51
CA ILE A 92 -11.83 1.20 12.94
C ILE A 92 -11.84 1.52 11.45
N GLY A 93 -11.30 2.68 11.06
CA GLY A 93 -11.23 3.06 9.65
C GLY A 93 -10.42 2.08 8.82
N ALA A 94 -9.27 1.65 9.34
CA ALA A 94 -8.43 0.66 8.64
C ALA A 94 -9.16 -0.67 8.49
N ALA A 95 -9.87 -1.12 9.52
CA ALA A 95 -10.64 -2.37 9.45
C ALA A 95 -11.73 -2.29 8.39
N ILE A 96 -12.44 -1.17 8.32
CA ILE A 96 -13.47 -0.96 7.29
C ILE A 96 -12.85 -0.99 5.89
N CYS A 97 -11.69 -0.37 5.72
CA CYS A 97 -10.99 -0.37 4.43
C CYS A 97 -10.60 -1.78 4.01
N LEU A 98 -10.07 -2.58 4.94
CA LEU A 98 -9.70 -3.97 4.63
C LEU A 98 -10.91 -4.82 4.31
N LEU A 99 -12.02 -4.61 5.01
CA LEU A 99 -13.26 -5.30 4.69
C LEU A 99 -13.72 -4.92 3.27
N GLY A 100 -13.65 -3.65 2.93
CA GLY A 100 -13.98 -3.19 1.57
C GLY A 100 -13.10 -3.84 0.51
N VAL A 101 -11.80 -3.97 0.77
CA VAL A 101 -10.87 -4.66 -0.14
C VAL A 101 -11.30 -6.12 -0.33
N ALA A 102 -11.64 -6.81 0.75
CA ALA A 102 -12.07 -8.20 0.67
C ALA A 102 -13.32 -8.35 -0.21
N VAL A 103 -14.25 -7.42 -0.06
CA VAL A 103 -15.47 -7.43 -0.88
C VAL A 103 -15.15 -7.19 -2.36
N ILE A 104 -14.29 -6.22 -2.65
CA ILE A 104 -13.94 -5.88 -4.03
C ILE A 104 -13.22 -7.03 -4.72
N MET A 105 -12.27 -7.66 -4.03
CA MET A 105 -11.34 -8.59 -4.67
C MET A 105 -11.77 -10.05 -4.58
N TYR A 106 -12.40 -10.45 -3.48
CA TYR A 106 -12.50 -11.88 -3.17
C TYR A 106 -13.91 -12.43 -3.07
N VAL A 107 -14.92 -11.59 -3.15
CA VAL A 107 -16.32 -12.08 -3.16
C VAL A 107 -16.59 -12.72 -4.53
N PRO A 108 -17.10 -13.97 -4.56
CA PRO A 108 -17.45 -14.58 -5.85
C PRO A 108 -18.54 -13.79 -6.56
N ARG A 109 -18.34 -13.59 -7.84
CA ARG A 109 -19.32 -12.89 -8.68
C ARG A 109 -19.92 -13.87 -9.65
N GLY A 110 -21.19 -14.12 -9.48
CA GLY A 110 -21.93 -15.06 -10.32
C GLY A 110 -21.73 -14.87 -11.83
#